data_f4e2c5a11ddf8da69853e30f80bfa087
#
_entry.id   f4e2c5a11ddf8da69853e30f80bfa087
#
_cell.length_a   1.000
_cell.length_b   1.000
_cell.length_c   1.000
_cell.angle_alpha   90.00
_cell.angle_beta   90.00
_cell.angle_gamma   90.00
#
_symmetry.space_group_name_H-M   'P 1'
#
loop_
_entity.id
_entity.type
_entity.pdbx_description
1 polymer ?
#
loop_
_entity_poly.entity_id
_entity_poly.type
_entity_poly.pdbx_seq_one_letter_code
_entity_poly.pdbx_strand_id
1 'polypeptide(L)'
;MVVGLPPISSTKGVCEGCVLGKHHREMFEKGKAWRAKEPLQLIHSDICGPLETPSLSHTVYFLTFIDDFTRKTWVYFLKYKSETFSKFQEFKALVENESNKKIKTLRTDNGGEFIKKEFDAYLSKHGIQHQKTVPYTPQQNGVAERKNRTLVEMARCMLYSKGLH
;
A
#
# COMPACT_ATOMS: atom_id res chain seq x y z
N MET A 1 -30.51 -26.62 8.95
CA MET A 1 -30.27 -28.01 8.51
C MET A 1 -30.38 -28.04 7.01
N VAL A 2 -29.29 -28.36 6.28
CA VAL A 2 -29.32 -28.43 4.82
C VAL A 2 -29.79 -29.81 4.43
N VAL A 3 -30.92 -29.91 3.73
CA VAL A 3 -31.52 -31.18 3.28
C VAL A 3 -31.00 -31.47 1.88
N GLY A 4 -30.53 -32.70 1.62
CA GLY A 4 -30.11 -33.14 0.26
C GLY A 4 -28.61 -33.22 0.02
N LEU A 5 -27.77 -33.11 1.03
CA LEU A 5 -26.36 -33.43 0.88
C LEU A 5 -26.15 -34.96 0.77
N PRO A 6 -25.44 -35.43 -0.26
CA PRO A 6 -25.07 -36.85 -0.33
C PRO A 6 -24.13 -37.21 0.83
N PRO A 7 -24.07 -38.46 1.28
CA PRO A 7 -23.15 -38.87 2.34
C PRO A 7 -21.71 -38.65 1.88
N ILE A 8 -21.03 -37.75 2.59
CA ILE A 8 -19.62 -37.45 2.32
C ILE A 8 -18.79 -38.55 3.00
N SER A 9 -18.33 -39.53 2.23
CA SER A 9 -17.34 -40.49 2.72
C SER A 9 -16.02 -39.76 2.97
N SER A 10 -15.43 -39.96 4.16
CA SER A 10 -14.11 -39.40 4.48
C SER A 10 -13.08 -39.94 3.48
N THR A 11 -12.61 -39.11 2.57
CA THR A 11 -11.51 -39.46 1.68
C THR A 11 -10.22 -39.54 2.52
N LYS A 12 -9.59 -40.72 2.57
CA LYS A 12 -8.23 -40.84 3.10
C LYS A 12 -7.28 -40.21 2.08
N GLY A 13 -7.00 -38.93 2.25
CA GLY A 13 -6.08 -38.18 1.39
C GLY A 13 -6.44 -36.70 1.28
N VAL A 14 -5.46 -35.89 0.90
CA VAL A 14 -5.65 -34.46 0.68
C VAL A 14 -6.39 -34.27 -0.67
N CYS A 15 -7.55 -33.62 -0.63
CA CYS A 15 -8.35 -33.35 -1.83
C CYS A 15 -7.57 -32.42 -2.78
N GLU A 16 -7.29 -32.86 -4.03
CA GLU A 16 -6.60 -32.03 -5.03
C GLU A 16 -7.29 -30.68 -5.26
N GLY A 17 -8.60 -30.63 -5.29
CA GLY A 17 -9.35 -29.38 -5.41
C GLY A 17 -9.16 -28.45 -4.20
N CYS A 18 -9.01 -29.04 -2.98
CA CYS A 18 -8.66 -28.25 -1.81
C CYS A 18 -7.21 -27.77 -1.81
N VAL A 19 -6.29 -28.55 -2.38
CA VAL A 19 -4.89 -28.16 -2.54
C VAL A 19 -4.78 -27.03 -3.56
N LEU A 20 -5.42 -27.17 -4.71
CA LEU A 20 -5.44 -26.16 -5.78
C LEU A 20 -6.18 -24.88 -5.35
N GLY A 21 -7.28 -25.01 -4.62
CA GLY A 21 -8.04 -23.85 -4.09
C GLY A 21 -7.39 -23.15 -2.90
N LYS A 22 -6.57 -23.86 -2.13
CA LYS A 22 -5.80 -23.36 -1.00
C LYS A 22 -4.31 -23.29 -1.33
N HIS A 23 -3.96 -22.93 -2.54
CA HIS A 23 -2.57 -22.74 -2.92
C HIS A 23 -1.88 -21.89 -1.87
N HIS A 24 -1.16 -22.55 -0.94
CA HIS A 24 -0.27 -21.87 -0.03
C HIS A 24 0.76 -21.16 -0.89
N ARG A 25 0.67 -19.84 -0.97
CA ARG A 25 1.78 -19.05 -1.49
C ARG A 25 2.98 -19.39 -0.63
N GLU A 26 4.07 -19.79 -1.27
CA GLU A 26 5.32 -20.04 -0.56
C GLU A 26 5.63 -18.86 0.35
N MET A 27 5.92 -19.17 1.61
CA MET A 27 6.27 -18.11 2.56
C MET A 27 7.56 -17.45 2.07
N PHE A 28 7.53 -16.13 1.97
CA PHE A 28 8.73 -15.35 1.66
C PHE A 28 9.85 -15.78 2.63
N GLU A 29 11.02 -16.09 2.08
CA GLU A 29 12.18 -16.45 2.90
C GLU A 29 12.44 -15.34 3.91
N LYS A 30 12.38 -15.70 5.19
CA LYS A 30 12.66 -14.77 6.28
C LYS A 30 14.10 -14.25 6.10
N GLY A 31 14.26 -12.94 6.03
CA GLY A 31 15.57 -12.28 5.94
C GLY A 31 15.96 -11.68 4.59
N LYS A 32 15.21 -11.94 3.50
CA LYS A 32 15.46 -11.26 2.19
C LYS A 32 14.81 -9.89 2.04
N ALA A 33 13.96 -9.47 2.98
CA ALA A 33 13.37 -8.14 2.94
C ALA A 33 14.39 -7.10 3.40
N TRP A 34 14.86 -6.28 2.47
CA TRP A 34 15.69 -5.13 2.82
C TRP A 34 14.89 -4.12 3.63
N ARG A 35 15.47 -3.65 4.73
CA ARG A 35 14.92 -2.64 5.63
C ARG A 35 15.79 -1.40 5.61
N ALA A 36 15.15 -0.23 5.70
CA ALA A 36 15.87 1.03 5.83
C ALA A 36 16.64 1.09 7.16
N LYS A 37 17.86 1.64 7.12
CA LYS A 37 18.73 1.83 8.28
C LYS A 37 18.75 3.28 8.77
N GLU A 38 18.17 4.20 8.01
CA GLU A 38 18.08 5.62 8.32
C GLU A 38 16.80 6.23 7.72
N PRO A 39 16.33 7.39 8.26
CA PRO A 39 15.17 8.10 7.72
C PRO A 39 15.35 8.46 6.24
N LEU A 40 14.25 8.40 5.48
CA LEU A 40 14.14 8.70 4.05
C LEU A 40 14.94 7.77 3.12
N GLN A 41 15.57 6.71 3.66
CA GLN A 41 16.26 5.73 2.83
C GLN A 41 15.30 4.92 1.97
N LEU A 42 14.11 4.59 2.49
CA LEU A 42 13.05 3.90 1.77
C LEU A 42 11.70 4.49 2.17
N ILE A 43 10.98 4.99 1.17
CA ILE A 43 9.60 5.43 1.29
C ILE A 43 8.69 4.42 0.61
N HIS A 44 7.70 3.91 1.33
CA HIS A 44 6.60 3.15 0.74
C HIS A 44 5.47 4.11 0.39
N SER A 45 4.82 3.87 -0.74
CA SER A 45 3.65 4.64 -1.16
C SER A 45 2.58 3.75 -1.74
N ASP A 46 1.33 4.13 -1.51
CA ASP A 46 0.16 3.45 -2.02
C ASP A 46 -1.05 4.40 -2.04
N ILE A 47 -1.98 4.15 -2.96
CA ILE A 47 -3.23 4.90 -3.08
C ILE A 47 -4.39 3.99 -2.69
N CYS A 48 -5.18 4.44 -1.75
CA CYS A 48 -6.42 3.79 -1.36
C CYS A 48 -7.62 4.54 -1.94
N GLY A 49 -8.57 3.78 -2.49
CA GLY A 49 -9.82 4.29 -3.06
C GLY A 49 -10.13 3.73 -4.45
N PRO A 50 -11.25 4.14 -5.09
CA PRO A 50 -12.12 5.23 -4.61
C PRO A 50 -12.91 4.82 -3.35
N LEU A 51 -13.03 5.75 -2.40
CA LEU A 51 -13.89 5.61 -1.24
C LEU A 51 -15.36 5.75 -1.67
N GLU A 52 -16.25 4.93 -1.13
CA GLU A 52 -17.69 4.96 -1.45
C GLU A 52 -18.32 6.32 -1.14
N THR A 53 -17.91 6.94 -0.03
CA THR A 53 -18.39 8.26 0.38
C THR A 53 -17.29 9.29 0.18
N PRO A 54 -17.49 10.31 -0.68
CA PRO A 54 -16.55 11.41 -0.82
C PRO A 54 -16.44 12.22 0.48
N SER A 55 -15.28 12.81 0.72
CA SER A 55 -15.11 13.78 1.79
C SER A 55 -15.87 15.09 1.50
N LEU A 56 -15.96 15.98 2.49
CA LEU A 56 -16.58 17.31 2.31
C LEU A 56 -15.89 18.13 1.20
N SER A 57 -14.64 17.87 0.90
CA SER A 57 -13.88 18.48 -0.20
C SER A 57 -13.97 17.69 -1.52
N HIS A 58 -14.88 16.72 -1.60
CA HIS A 58 -15.07 15.84 -2.77
C HIS A 58 -13.85 15.00 -3.13
N THR A 59 -13.00 14.66 -2.16
CA THR A 59 -11.90 13.70 -2.35
C THR A 59 -12.40 12.28 -2.15
N VAL A 60 -11.99 11.38 -3.03
CA VAL A 60 -12.37 9.96 -3.03
C VAL A 60 -11.18 9.02 -2.94
N TYR A 61 -9.98 9.55 -2.93
CA TYR A 61 -8.75 8.79 -2.74
C TYR A 61 -7.93 9.38 -1.61
N PHE A 62 -7.09 8.56 -0.99
CA PHE A 62 -5.99 9.07 -0.20
C PHE A 62 -4.68 8.35 -0.58
N LEU A 63 -3.63 9.13 -0.63
CA LEU A 63 -2.27 8.70 -0.91
C LEU A 63 -1.48 8.70 0.37
N THR A 64 -0.74 7.62 0.62
CA THR A 64 0.15 7.53 1.78
C THR A 64 1.60 7.47 1.36
N PHE A 65 2.46 8.17 2.11
CA PHE A 65 3.90 7.98 2.11
C PHE A 65 4.34 7.53 3.50
N ILE A 66 5.10 6.46 3.58
CA ILE A 66 5.51 5.83 4.84
C ILE A 66 7.03 5.67 4.81
N ASP A 67 7.71 6.30 5.73
CA ASP A 67 9.13 6.07 5.93
C ASP A 67 9.36 4.70 6.59
N ASP A 68 10.13 3.83 5.94
CA ASP A 68 10.36 2.46 6.42
C ASP A 68 11.10 2.42 7.76
N PHE A 69 11.99 3.38 8.02
CA PHE A 69 12.77 3.42 9.25
C PHE A 69 11.96 3.93 10.44
N THR A 70 11.36 5.13 10.32
CA THR A 70 10.66 5.79 11.44
C THR A 70 9.21 5.35 11.58
N ARG A 71 8.63 4.76 10.54
CA ARG A 71 7.19 4.47 10.41
C ARG A 71 6.30 5.70 10.39
N LYS A 72 6.88 6.91 10.34
CA LYS A 72 6.14 8.16 10.14
C LYS A 72 5.36 8.05 8.83
N THR A 73 4.12 8.48 8.88
CA THR A 73 3.18 8.37 7.75
C THR A 73 2.62 9.73 7.45
N TRP A 74 2.63 10.10 6.17
CA TRP A 74 1.98 11.28 5.63
C TRP A 74 0.81 10.83 4.78
N VAL A 75 -0.32 11.54 4.89
CA VAL A 75 -1.56 11.25 4.18
C VAL A 75 -1.99 12.47 3.40
N TYR A 76 -2.26 12.28 2.13
CA TYR A 76 -2.76 13.31 1.21
C TYR A 76 -4.09 12.86 0.63
N PHE A 77 -5.09 13.72 0.68
CA PHE A 77 -6.40 13.45 0.06
C PHE A 77 -6.41 13.94 -1.37
N LEU A 78 -6.95 13.10 -2.29
CA LEU A 78 -6.96 13.35 -3.72
C LEU A 78 -8.38 13.25 -4.28
N LYS A 79 -8.70 14.11 -5.24
CA LYS A 79 -9.90 13.97 -6.09
C LYS A 79 -9.65 12.98 -7.21
N TYR A 80 -8.46 13.03 -7.79
CA TYR A 80 -8.06 12.20 -8.93
C TYR A 80 -6.70 11.54 -8.66
N LYS A 81 -6.54 10.32 -9.13
CA LYS A 81 -5.24 9.63 -9.08
C LYS A 81 -4.12 10.37 -9.83
N SER A 82 -4.48 11.21 -10.81
CA SER A 82 -3.51 12.03 -11.56
C SER A 82 -2.76 13.06 -10.69
N GLU A 83 -3.27 13.39 -9.52
CA GLU A 83 -2.63 14.33 -8.59
C GLU A 83 -1.43 13.71 -7.82
N THR A 84 -1.25 12.40 -7.93
CA THR A 84 -0.18 11.66 -7.21
C THR A 84 1.20 12.27 -7.43
N PHE A 85 1.52 12.65 -8.65
CA PHE A 85 2.83 13.21 -8.98
C PHE A 85 3.08 14.55 -8.28
N SER A 86 2.13 15.48 -8.34
CA SER A 86 2.26 16.77 -7.66
C SER A 86 2.36 16.60 -6.13
N LYS A 87 1.59 15.66 -5.56
CA LYS A 87 1.66 15.37 -4.12
C LYS A 87 2.96 14.73 -3.70
N PHE A 88 3.56 13.93 -4.57
CA PHE A 88 4.91 13.42 -4.32
C PHE A 88 5.96 14.54 -4.32
N GLN A 89 5.84 15.52 -5.21
CA GLN A 89 6.75 16.67 -5.24
C GLN A 89 6.63 17.53 -3.97
N GLU A 90 5.39 17.81 -3.53
CA GLU A 90 5.13 18.50 -2.26
C GLU A 90 5.71 17.74 -1.06
N PHE A 91 5.42 16.43 -0.97
CA PHE A 91 5.94 15.56 0.07
C PHE A 91 7.46 15.55 0.11
N LYS A 92 8.10 15.35 -1.06
CA LYS A 92 9.56 15.32 -1.16
C LYS A 92 10.19 16.63 -0.67
N ALA A 93 9.67 17.78 -1.11
CA ALA A 93 10.17 19.08 -0.70
C ALA A 93 10.05 19.26 0.83
N LEU A 94 8.90 18.88 1.41
CA LEU A 94 8.64 18.98 2.84
C LEU A 94 9.64 18.13 3.65
N VAL A 95 9.70 16.82 3.36
CA VAL A 95 10.48 15.90 4.22
C VAL A 95 11.99 16.06 4.06
N GLU A 96 12.46 16.43 2.88
CA GLU A 96 13.87 16.70 2.66
C GLU A 96 14.32 17.99 3.36
N ASN A 97 13.44 19.01 3.41
CA ASN A 97 13.69 20.25 4.13
C ASN A 97 13.66 20.03 5.65
N GLU A 98 12.65 19.31 6.17
CA GLU A 98 12.52 19.01 7.60
C GLU A 98 13.70 18.20 8.16
N SER A 99 14.17 17.21 7.39
CA SER A 99 15.14 16.23 7.88
C SER A 99 16.60 16.53 7.49
N ASN A 100 16.82 17.43 6.57
CA ASN A 100 18.12 17.68 5.93
C ASN A 100 18.69 16.42 5.22
N LYS A 101 17.82 15.47 4.87
CA LYS A 101 18.16 14.22 4.20
C LYS A 101 17.42 14.12 2.85
N LYS A 102 17.93 13.27 1.96
CA LYS A 102 17.33 13.02 0.66
C LYS A 102 16.61 11.67 0.64
N ILE A 103 15.47 11.62 -0.06
CA ILE A 103 14.81 10.35 -0.37
C ILE A 103 15.72 9.56 -1.30
N LYS A 104 16.07 8.31 -0.92
CA LYS A 104 16.94 7.44 -1.74
C LYS A 104 16.12 6.47 -2.59
N THR A 105 15.05 5.93 -2.05
CA THR A 105 14.24 4.91 -2.73
C THR A 105 12.76 5.17 -2.49
N LEU A 106 11.97 5.12 -3.55
CA LEU A 106 10.52 5.10 -3.51
C LEU A 106 10.03 3.71 -3.93
N ARG A 107 9.25 3.06 -3.07
CA ARG A 107 8.61 1.77 -3.37
C ARG A 107 7.11 1.96 -3.54
N THR A 108 6.57 1.55 -4.69
CA THR A 108 5.15 1.62 -5.02
C THR A 108 4.67 0.29 -5.59
N ASP A 109 3.38 0.15 -5.75
CA ASP A 109 2.83 -0.84 -6.66
C ASP A 109 3.04 -0.43 -8.13
N ASN A 110 2.49 -1.23 -9.08
CA ASN A 110 2.49 -0.94 -10.50
C ASN A 110 1.27 -0.12 -10.94
N GLY A 111 0.68 0.67 -10.06
CA GLY A 111 -0.43 1.56 -10.39
C GLY A 111 -0.06 2.53 -11.53
N GLY A 112 -1.00 2.75 -12.46
CA GLY A 112 -0.78 3.62 -13.61
C GLY A 112 -0.36 5.05 -13.25
N GLU A 113 -0.70 5.51 -12.07
CA GLU A 113 -0.33 6.79 -11.48
C GLU A 113 1.17 6.93 -11.19
N PHE A 114 1.85 5.81 -10.85
CA PHE A 114 3.27 5.77 -10.53
C PHE A 114 4.17 5.43 -11.71
N ILE A 115 3.61 4.86 -12.80
CA ILE A 115 4.41 4.38 -13.95
C ILE A 115 4.48 5.38 -15.11
N LYS A 116 3.97 6.61 -14.93
CA LYS A 116 4.05 7.65 -15.95
C LYS A 116 5.51 8.03 -16.22
N LYS A 117 5.86 8.21 -17.50
CA LYS A 117 7.20 8.61 -17.93
C LYS A 117 7.71 9.86 -17.22
N GLU A 118 6.81 10.83 -16.98
CA GLU A 118 7.11 12.06 -16.25
C GLU A 118 7.56 11.79 -14.81
N PHE A 119 6.87 10.86 -14.13
CA PHE A 119 7.19 10.47 -12.76
C PHE A 119 8.56 9.79 -12.69
N ASP A 120 8.81 8.80 -13.56
CA ASP A 120 10.10 8.10 -13.62
C ASP A 120 11.25 9.06 -14.00
N ALA A 121 11.04 9.99 -14.94
CA ALA A 121 12.02 11.00 -15.31
C ALA A 121 12.34 11.94 -14.14
N TYR A 122 11.33 12.34 -13.37
CA TYR A 122 11.53 13.15 -12.18
C TYR A 122 12.34 12.42 -11.10
N LEU A 123 12.00 11.16 -10.82
CA LEU A 123 12.74 10.35 -9.84
C LEU A 123 14.21 10.20 -10.26
N SER A 124 14.46 9.88 -11.53
CA SER A 124 15.81 9.75 -12.09
C SER A 124 16.61 11.04 -11.99
N LYS A 125 15.98 12.18 -12.32
CA LYS A 125 16.60 13.52 -12.20
C LYS A 125 17.05 13.84 -10.77
N HIS A 126 16.31 13.33 -9.76
CA HIS A 126 16.62 13.56 -8.34
C HIS A 126 17.43 12.42 -7.69
N GLY A 127 17.86 11.44 -8.48
CA GLY A 127 18.64 10.31 -7.99
C GLY A 127 17.84 9.35 -7.07
N ILE A 128 16.52 9.32 -7.21
CA ILE A 128 15.64 8.46 -6.41
C ILE A 128 15.41 7.16 -7.17
N GLN A 129 15.78 6.03 -6.54
CA GLN A 129 15.51 4.71 -7.10
C GLN A 129 14.01 4.39 -7.00
N HIS A 130 13.36 4.08 -8.12
CA HIS A 130 11.99 3.58 -8.13
C HIS A 130 11.97 2.06 -8.02
N GLN A 131 11.44 1.52 -6.92
CA GLN A 131 11.22 0.09 -6.73
C GLN A 131 9.73 -0.22 -6.94
N LYS A 132 9.41 -0.73 -8.10
CA LYS A 132 8.05 -1.21 -8.42
C LYS A 132 7.91 -2.65 -7.93
N THR A 133 6.84 -2.95 -7.21
CA THR A 133 6.57 -4.33 -6.77
C THR A 133 6.20 -5.18 -7.98
N VAL A 134 6.72 -6.42 -8.01
CA VAL A 134 6.40 -7.34 -9.11
C VAL A 134 4.91 -7.70 -9.06
N PRO A 135 4.21 -7.75 -10.21
CA PRO A 135 2.84 -8.25 -10.26
C PRO A 135 2.74 -9.60 -9.54
N TYR A 136 1.66 -9.81 -8.78
CA TYR A 136 1.42 -11.02 -7.97
C TYR A 136 2.32 -11.22 -6.73
N THR A 137 3.10 -10.21 -6.31
CA THR A 137 3.84 -10.25 -5.03
C THR A 137 3.38 -9.12 -4.08
N PRO A 138 2.13 -9.17 -3.57
CA PRO A 138 1.58 -8.12 -2.71
C PRO A 138 2.39 -7.95 -1.40
N GLN A 139 3.19 -8.96 -1.03
CA GLN A 139 4.03 -8.87 0.17
C GLN A 139 5.09 -7.76 0.09
N GLN A 140 5.50 -7.33 -1.11
CA GLN A 140 6.48 -6.25 -1.28
C GLN A 140 5.91 -4.86 -0.96
N ASN A 141 4.59 -4.63 -1.18
CA ASN A 141 3.90 -3.40 -0.78
C ASN A 141 3.11 -3.55 0.54
N GLY A 142 3.21 -4.69 1.19
CA GLY A 142 2.43 -5.02 2.40
C GLY A 142 2.62 -4.04 3.58
N VAL A 143 3.63 -3.16 3.56
CA VAL A 143 3.79 -2.08 4.55
C VAL A 143 2.72 -1.01 4.31
N ALA A 144 2.59 -0.53 3.08
CA ALA A 144 1.63 0.50 2.71
C ALA A 144 0.19 -0.03 2.78
N GLU A 145 -0.08 -1.22 2.25
CA GLU A 145 -1.41 -1.84 2.31
C GLU A 145 -1.93 -2.01 3.74
N ARG A 146 -1.09 -2.55 4.65
CA ARG A 146 -1.47 -2.70 6.07
C ARG A 146 -1.70 -1.35 6.73
N LYS A 147 -0.87 -0.35 6.41
CA LYS A 147 -1.03 0.99 6.97
C LYS A 147 -2.32 1.63 6.51
N ASN A 148 -2.66 1.52 5.23
CA ASN A 148 -3.91 2.02 4.67
C ASN A 148 -5.12 1.36 5.35
N ARG A 149 -5.09 0.03 5.54
CA ARG A 149 -6.13 -0.69 6.29
C ARG A 149 -6.28 -0.14 7.72
N THR A 150 -5.16 0.01 8.44
CA THR A 150 -5.17 0.55 9.81
C THR A 150 -5.75 1.95 9.85
N LEU A 151 -5.41 2.83 8.90
CA LEU A 151 -5.96 4.19 8.84
C LEU A 151 -7.48 4.18 8.64
N VAL A 152 -7.99 3.35 7.75
CA VAL A 152 -9.43 3.21 7.51
C VAL A 152 -10.14 2.65 8.75
N GLU A 153 -9.57 1.63 9.39
CA GLU A 153 -10.12 1.05 10.62
C GLU A 153 -10.16 2.07 11.76
N MET A 154 -9.08 2.84 11.94
CA MET A 154 -9.03 3.92 12.95
C MET A 154 -10.07 5.00 12.66
N ALA A 155 -10.24 5.42 11.40
CA ALA A 155 -11.26 6.40 11.02
C ALA A 155 -12.67 5.87 11.33
N ARG A 156 -12.97 4.61 11.01
CA ARG A 156 -14.24 3.97 11.34
C ARG A 156 -14.48 3.94 12.86
N CYS A 157 -13.48 3.53 13.64
CA CYS A 157 -13.60 3.51 15.10
C CYS A 157 -13.90 4.91 15.66
N MET A 158 -13.26 5.96 15.14
CA MET A 158 -13.53 7.33 15.55
C MET A 158 -14.95 7.78 15.21
N LEU A 159 -15.48 7.42 14.02
CA LEU A 159 -16.86 7.70 13.63
C LEU A 159 -17.83 7.00 14.59
N TYR A 160 -17.65 5.69 14.82
CA TYR A 160 -18.48 4.93 15.76
C TYR A 160 -18.48 5.53 17.17
N SER A 161 -17.33 5.94 17.68
CA SER A 161 -17.22 6.55 19.02
C SER A 161 -17.99 7.88 19.15
N LYS A 162 -18.29 8.51 18.02
CA LYS A 162 -19.09 9.77 17.94
C LYS A 162 -20.55 9.53 17.53
N GLY A 163 -20.99 8.28 17.41
CA GLY A 163 -22.34 7.94 16.98
C GLY A 163 -22.63 8.30 15.51
N LEU A 164 -21.58 8.46 14.70
CA LEU A 164 -21.66 8.70 13.26
C LEU A 164 -21.53 7.35 12.54
N HIS A 165 -22.52 6.98 11.73
CA HIS A 165 -22.56 5.72 10.99
C HIS A 165 -22.38 5.94 9.51
#